data_0b65a29f86a7fe86bf317d144f9976e3
#
_entry.id   0b65a29f86a7fe86bf317d144f9976e3
#
_cell.length_a   1.000
_cell.length_b   1.000
_cell.length_c   1.000
_cell.angle_alpha   90.00
_cell.angle_beta   90.00
_cell.angle_gamma   90.00
#
_symmetry.space_group_name_H-M   'P 1'
#
loop_
_entity.id
_entity.type
_entity.pdbx_description
1 polymer ?
#
loop_
_entity_poly.entity_id
_entity_poly.type
_entity_poly.pdbx_seq_one_letter_code
_entity_poly.pdbx_strand_id
1 'polypeptide(L)'
;RVLIANSNLVPHWATQEHFDYLAAAGLMMYGQMTAGSWIYIGTQGILQGTYETFAECGREKFGGDLSGKLCITAGCGGMGGAQPLAIVMAGGTCLIADTDRNALVRRQKHRYLDEVADSLDHAVTLGNDGDARVPCHYSLHPSTN
;
A
#
# COMPACT_ATOMS: atom_id res chain seq x y z
N ARG A 1 -17.45 -7.84 25.71
CA ARG A 1 -17.91 -8.72 24.63
C ARG A 1 -16.71 -9.05 23.74
N VAL A 2 -16.36 -10.30 23.60
CA VAL A 2 -15.28 -10.74 22.70
C VAL A 2 -15.94 -11.26 21.44
N LEU A 3 -15.61 -10.66 20.29
CA LEU A 3 -16.04 -11.14 18.99
C LEU A 3 -14.88 -11.93 18.38
N ILE A 4 -15.10 -13.20 18.14
CA ILE A 4 -14.13 -14.06 17.48
C ILE A 4 -14.70 -14.36 16.09
N ALA A 5 -13.99 -13.90 15.04
CA ALA A 5 -14.36 -14.14 13.67
C ALA A 5 -13.31 -15.04 13.01
N ASN A 6 -13.75 -16.05 12.28
CA ASN A 6 -12.90 -16.91 11.50
C ASN A 6 -12.83 -16.41 10.07
N SER A 7 -11.64 -16.34 9.49
CA SER A 7 -11.43 -15.99 8.10
C SER A 7 -11.72 -17.12 7.11
N ASN A 8 -12.15 -18.27 7.59
CA ASN A 8 -12.58 -19.36 6.72
C ASN A 8 -13.83 -18.95 5.95
N LEU A 9 -13.67 -18.78 4.66
CA LEU A 9 -14.79 -18.56 3.76
C LEU A 9 -15.62 -19.84 3.66
N VAL A 10 -16.92 -19.71 3.87
CA VAL A 10 -17.86 -20.75 3.44
C VAL A 10 -18.03 -20.59 1.92
N PRO A 11 -17.62 -21.57 1.10
CA PRO A 11 -17.61 -21.40 -0.36
C PRO A 11 -18.97 -21.00 -0.92
N HIS A 12 -20.06 -21.47 -0.32
CA HIS A 12 -21.41 -21.13 -0.74
C HIS A 12 -21.75 -19.63 -0.59
N TRP A 13 -21.10 -18.94 0.33
CA TRP A 13 -21.31 -17.49 0.57
C TRP A 13 -20.18 -16.64 0.01
N ALA A 14 -19.18 -17.22 -0.60
CA ALA A 14 -18.02 -16.52 -1.13
C ALA A 14 -18.32 -15.89 -2.50
N THR A 15 -19.28 -14.97 -2.53
CA THR A 15 -19.60 -14.16 -3.71
C THR A 15 -19.17 -12.72 -3.49
N GLN A 16 -18.82 -12.01 -4.56
CA GLN A 16 -18.44 -10.59 -4.48
C GLN A 16 -19.59 -9.74 -3.90
N GLU A 17 -20.83 -10.00 -4.32
CA GLU A 17 -22.00 -9.29 -3.83
C GLU A 17 -22.18 -9.43 -2.31
N HIS A 18 -22.01 -10.65 -1.80
CA HIS A 18 -22.11 -10.89 -0.35
C HIS A 18 -20.93 -10.24 0.40
N PHE A 19 -19.74 -10.25 -0.18
CA PHE A 19 -18.58 -9.55 0.37
C PHE A 19 -18.84 -8.05 0.49
N ASP A 20 -19.33 -7.42 -0.57
CA ASP A 20 -19.61 -5.98 -0.61
C ASP A 20 -20.71 -5.59 0.39
N TYR A 21 -21.74 -6.41 0.50
CA TYR A 21 -22.78 -6.25 1.51
C TYR A 21 -22.22 -6.27 2.93
N LEU A 22 -21.40 -7.27 3.26
CA LEU A 22 -20.78 -7.40 4.58
C LEU A 22 -19.79 -6.27 4.86
N ALA A 23 -19.04 -5.84 3.87
CA ALA A 23 -18.12 -4.71 3.98
C ALA A 23 -18.86 -3.41 4.29
N ALA A 24 -19.96 -3.14 3.57
CA ALA A 24 -20.80 -1.97 3.80
C ALA A 24 -21.48 -1.99 5.19
N ALA A 25 -21.85 -3.17 5.67
CA ALA A 25 -22.42 -3.37 7.00
C ALA A 25 -21.38 -3.30 8.14
N GLY A 26 -20.08 -3.15 7.84
CA GLY A 26 -18.99 -3.14 8.83
C GLY A 26 -18.75 -4.51 9.49
N LEU A 27 -19.17 -5.59 8.83
CA LEU A 27 -19.07 -6.94 9.36
C LEU A 27 -17.85 -7.71 8.82
N MET A 28 -17.07 -7.09 7.92
CA MET A 28 -15.88 -7.70 7.37
C MET A 28 -14.64 -7.42 8.22
N MET A 29 -13.90 -8.47 8.47
CA MET A 29 -12.54 -8.39 8.97
C MET A 29 -11.60 -8.99 7.91
N TYR A 30 -10.65 -8.20 7.46
CA TYR A 30 -9.67 -8.64 6.47
C TYR A 30 -8.59 -9.48 7.17
N GLY A 31 -8.67 -10.79 7.02
CA GLY A 31 -7.63 -11.71 7.49
C GLY A 31 -6.45 -11.67 6.53
N GLN A 32 -5.50 -10.80 6.78
CA GLN A 32 -4.25 -10.77 6.04
C GLN A 32 -3.25 -11.68 6.71
N MET A 33 -2.35 -12.31 6.03
CA MET A 33 -1.23 -13.18 6.45
C MET A 33 -1.29 -13.81 7.86
N THR A 34 -1.90 -13.16 8.80
CA THR A 34 -2.13 -13.57 10.19
C THR A 34 -3.52 -14.15 10.40
N ALA A 35 -4.22 -14.50 9.35
CA ALA A 35 -5.59 -15.04 9.40
C ALA A 35 -5.72 -16.22 10.36
N GLY A 36 -4.73 -17.10 10.41
CA GLY A 36 -4.68 -18.23 11.34
C GLY A 36 -4.40 -17.84 12.80
N SER A 37 -3.85 -16.66 13.05
CA SER A 37 -3.53 -16.17 14.41
C SER A 37 -4.58 -15.22 14.98
N TRP A 38 -5.63 -14.89 14.21
CA TRP A 38 -6.72 -13.99 14.63
C TRP A 38 -6.30 -12.55 14.92
N ILE A 39 -5.11 -12.17 14.52
CA ILE A 39 -4.54 -10.85 14.75
C ILE A 39 -4.51 -10.10 13.44
N TYR A 40 -5.26 -9.02 13.36
CA TYR A 40 -5.11 -8.04 12.31
C TYR A 40 -4.08 -6.99 12.74
N ILE A 41 -2.95 -6.97 12.07
CA ILE A 41 -1.85 -6.06 12.40
C ILE A 41 -2.07 -4.70 11.73
N GLY A 42 -2.86 -4.65 10.66
CA GLY A 42 -3.07 -3.45 9.86
C GLY A 42 -1.85 -3.08 9.01
N THR A 43 -1.99 -2.00 8.25
CA THR A 43 -0.94 -1.51 7.37
C THR A 43 0.34 -1.15 8.14
N GLN A 44 0.23 -0.64 9.35
CA GLN A 44 1.40 -0.29 10.19
C GLN A 44 2.26 -1.50 10.54
N GLY A 45 1.65 -2.68 10.76
CA GLY A 45 2.41 -3.90 11.03
C GLY A 45 3.12 -4.44 9.79
N ILE A 46 2.49 -4.29 8.64
CA ILE A 46 3.11 -4.62 7.35
C ILE A 46 4.24 -3.65 7.01
N LEU A 47 4.12 -2.38 7.43
CA LEU A 47 5.13 -1.36 7.19
C LEU A 47 6.52 -1.76 7.71
N GLN A 48 6.60 -2.33 8.90
CA GLN A 48 7.88 -2.75 9.48
C GLN A 48 8.59 -3.78 8.60
N GLY A 49 7.95 -4.90 8.26
CA GLY A 49 8.57 -5.94 7.44
C GLY A 49 8.92 -5.45 6.03
N THR A 50 8.09 -4.58 5.48
CA THR A 50 8.32 -3.97 4.17
C THR A 50 9.54 -3.04 4.23
N TYR A 51 9.65 -2.21 5.25
CA TYR A 51 10.81 -1.34 5.47
C TYR A 51 12.11 -2.14 5.60
N GLU A 52 12.12 -3.19 6.43
CA GLU A 52 13.30 -4.05 6.61
C GLU A 52 13.77 -4.66 5.27
N THR A 53 12.81 -5.07 4.44
CA THR A 53 13.09 -5.64 3.13
C THR A 53 13.73 -4.61 2.19
N PHE A 54 13.19 -3.39 2.13
CA PHE A 54 13.75 -2.33 1.29
C PHE A 54 15.07 -1.78 1.82
N ALA A 55 15.22 -1.67 3.14
CA ALA A 55 16.47 -1.25 3.76
C ALA A 55 17.59 -2.28 3.49
N GLU A 56 17.28 -3.58 3.57
CA GLU A 56 18.25 -4.62 3.24
C GLU A 56 18.61 -4.60 1.76
N CYS A 57 17.63 -4.40 0.89
CA CYS A 57 17.89 -4.23 -0.55
C CYS A 57 18.84 -3.05 -0.82
N GLY A 58 18.63 -1.93 -0.11
CA GLY A 58 19.54 -0.76 -0.18
C GLY A 58 20.97 -1.13 0.19
N ARG A 59 21.15 -1.82 1.31
CA ARG A 59 22.47 -2.26 1.77
C ARG A 59 23.15 -3.22 0.81
N GLU A 60 22.45 -4.26 0.38
CA GLU A 60 23.04 -5.31 -0.45
C GLU A 60 23.30 -4.90 -1.89
N LYS A 61 22.36 -4.16 -2.50
CA LYS A 61 22.39 -3.87 -3.94
C LYS A 61 22.98 -2.51 -4.29
N PHE A 62 22.91 -1.57 -3.36
CA PHE A 62 23.30 -0.18 -3.63
C PHE A 62 24.38 0.33 -2.65
N GLY A 63 24.81 -0.50 -1.71
CA GLY A 63 25.89 -0.16 -0.77
C GLY A 63 25.51 0.85 0.31
N GLY A 64 24.22 1.05 0.56
CA GLY A 64 23.71 2.02 1.53
C GLY A 64 22.21 1.96 1.67
N ASP A 65 21.54 3.02 1.27
CA ASP A 65 20.09 3.15 1.28
C ASP A 65 19.53 3.19 -0.16
N LEU A 66 18.26 3.61 -0.30
CA LEU A 66 17.61 3.75 -1.60
C LEU A 66 17.67 5.19 -2.15
N SER A 67 18.57 6.03 -1.66
CA SER A 67 18.67 7.42 -2.13
C SER A 67 18.86 7.50 -3.64
N GLY A 68 18.04 8.30 -4.31
CA GLY A 68 18.03 8.45 -5.76
C GLY A 68 17.50 7.23 -6.53
N LYS A 69 16.83 6.28 -5.86
CA LYS A 69 16.21 5.13 -6.51
C LYS A 69 14.70 5.32 -6.60
N LEU A 70 14.16 5.06 -7.77
CA LEU A 70 12.72 5.01 -8.02
C LEU A 70 12.24 3.57 -7.93
N CYS A 71 11.31 3.31 -7.03
CA CYS A 71 10.62 2.03 -6.91
C CYS A 71 9.22 2.16 -7.51
N ILE A 72 8.89 1.27 -8.46
CA ILE A 72 7.58 1.22 -9.09
C ILE A 72 6.85 -0.02 -8.61
N THR A 73 5.61 0.18 -8.15
CA THR A 73 4.79 -0.92 -7.63
C THR A 73 3.30 -0.69 -7.93
N ALA A 74 2.46 -1.65 -7.57
CA ALA A 74 1.01 -1.56 -7.76
C ALA A 74 0.25 -2.20 -6.59
N GLY A 75 -0.99 -1.74 -6.40
CA GLY A 75 -1.87 -2.17 -5.32
C GLY A 75 -1.65 -1.38 -4.03
N CYS A 76 -2.56 -0.45 -3.74
CA CYS A 76 -2.51 0.44 -2.57
C CYS A 76 -3.53 0.06 -1.47
N GLY A 77 -3.83 -1.24 -1.40
CA GLY A 77 -4.75 -1.82 -0.41
C GLY A 77 -4.15 -1.92 0.99
N GLY A 78 -4.70 -2.82 1.80
CA GLY A 78 -4.28 -3.02 3.21
C GLY A 78 -2.81 -3.38 3.38
N MET A 79 -2.26 -4.18 2.48
CA MET A 79 -0.85 -4.59 2.50
C MET A 79 0.02 -3.71 1.60
N GLY A 80 -0.31 -3.61 0.32
CA GLY A 80 0.47 -2.86 -0.65
C GLY A 80 0.61 -1.39 -0.31
N GLY A 81 -0.38 -0.81 0.35
CA GLY A 81 -0.36 0.58 0.82
C GLY A 81 0.71 0.91 1.87
N ALA A 82 1.43 -0.08 2.39
CA ALA A 82 2.59 0.15 3.25
C ALA A 82 3.88 0.46 2.46
N GLN A 83 3.95 0.01 1.21
CA GLN A 83 5.18 0.10 0.40
C GLN A 83 5.66 1.54 0.20
N PRO A 84 4.81 2.52 -0.16
CA PRO A 84 5.29 3.88 -0.41
C PRO A 84 6.02 4.45 0.78
N LEU A 85 5.41 4.38 1.97
CA LEU A 85 6.04 4.90 3.18
C LEU A 85 7.32 4.13 3.54
N ALA A 86 7.32 2.81 3.39
CA ALA A 86 8.51 1.98 3.66
C ALA A 86 9.69 2.34 2.75
N ILE A 87 9.43 2.55 1.46
CA ILE A 87 10.46 2.93 0.47
C ILE A 87 11.05 4.31 0.80
N VAL A 88 10.20 5.25 1.18
CA VAL A 88 10.64 6.59 1.58
C VAL A 88 11.46 6.56 2.87
N MET A 89 11.03 5.79 3.85
CA MET A 89 11.81 5.59 5.07
C MET A 89 13.19 4.97 4.79
N ALA A 90 13.30 4.17 3.73
CA ALA A 90 14.58 3.63 3.24
C ALA A 90 15.35 4.60 2.31
N GLY A 91 14.89 5.85 2.16
CA GLY A 91 15.56 6.89 1.38
C GLY A 91 15.19 6.96 -0.10
N GLY A 92 14.28 6.10 -0.58
CA GLY A 92 13.89 6.02 -1.99
C GLY A 92 12.67 6.86 -2.36
N THR A 93 12.35 6.88 -3.65
CA THR A 93 11.10 7.43 -4.20
C THR A 93 10.18 6.28 -4.62
N CYS A 94 8.89 6.39 -4.36
CA CYS A 94 7.91 5.37 -4.72
C CYS A 94 6.86 5.91 -5.69
N LEU A 95 6.64 5.17 -6.78
CA LEU A 95 5.51 5.33 -7.66
C LEU A 95 4.61 4.11 -7.53
N ILE A 96 3.38 4.31 -7.05
CA ILE A 96 2.42 3.22 -6.86
C ILE A 96 1.16 3.46 -7.68
N ALA A 97 0.71 2.43 -8.40
CA ALA A 97 -0.53 2.45 -9.15
C ALA A 97 -1.63 1.65 -8.45
N ASP A 98 -2.87 2.12 -8.52
CA ASP A 98 -4.04 1.39 -8.06
C ASP A 98 -5.23 1.67 -8.96
N THR A 99 -6.13 0.72 -9.09
CA THR A 99 -7.40 0.87 -9.82
C THR A 99 -8.49 1.54 -8.99
N ASP A 100 -8.35 1.55 -7.66
CA ASP A 100 -9.29 2.21 -6.74
C ASP A 100 -8.73 3.58 -6.28
N ARG A 101 -9.24 4.66 -6.90
CA ARG A 101 -8.88 6.03 -6.50
C ARG A 101 -9.16 6.29 -5.02
N ASN A 102 -10.20 5.68 -4.45
CA ASN A 102 -10.53 5.89 -3.03
C ASN A 102 -9.47 5.26 -2.11
N ALA A 103 -8.84 4.15 -2.53
CA ALA A 103 -7.73 3.58 -1.80
C ALA A 103 -6.55 4.57 -1.77
N LEU A 104 -6.20 5.19 -2.88
CA LEU A 104 -5.13 6.19 -2.99
C LEU A 104 -5.40 7.41 -2.10
N VAL A 105 -6.57 8.03 -2.22
CA VAL A 105 -6.98 9.20 -1.42
C VAL A 105 -6.98 8.88 0.08
N ARG A 106 -7.44 7.69 0.46
CA ARG A 106 -7.42 7.23 1.84
C ARG A 106 -5.98 7.11 2.37
N ARG A 107 -5.03 6.61 1.57
CA ARG A 107 -3.62 6.51 1.93
C ARG A 107 -2.95 7.87 2.03
N GLN A 108 -3.28 8.79 1.14
CA GLN A 108 -2.83 10.17 1.24
C GLN A 108 -3.32 10.83 2.54
N LYS A 109 -4.60 10.69 2.88
CA LYS A 109 -5.17 11.20 4.14
C LYS A 109 -4.43 10.65 5.38
N HIS A 110 -3.98 9.42 5.33
CA HIS A 110 -3.25 8.76 6.41
C HIS A 110 -1.73 8.94 6.31
N ARG A 111 -1.25 9.76 5.37
CA ARG A 111 0.18 10.08 5.19
C ARG A 111 1.05 8.86 4.84
N TYR A 112 0.48 7.90 4.12
CA TYR A 112 1.25 6.83 3.47
C TYR A 112 1.62 7.20 2.04
N LEU A 113 0.94 8.20 1.47
CA LEU A 113 1.22 8.83 0.18
C LEU A 113 1.28 10.35 0.39
N ASP A 114 2.15 11.02 -0.33
CA ASP A 114 2.25 12.48 -0.30
C ASP A 114 1.35 13.09 -1.37
N GLU A 115 1.33 12.54 -2.57
CA GLU A 115 0.58 13.10 -3.70
C GLU A 115 -0.16 12.02 -4.50
N VAL A 116 -1.25 12.42 -5.15
CA VAL A 116 -2.04 11.58 -6.07
C VAL A 116 -2.05 12.24 -7.43
N ALA A 117 -1.40 11.61 -8.40
CA ALA A 117 -1.37 12.08 -9.78
C ALA A 117 -2.60 11.62 -10.56
N ASP A 118 -3.06 12.46 -11.48
CA ASP A 118 -4.23 12.17 -12.33
C ASP A 118 -3.86 11.52 -13.68
N SER A 119 -2.57 11.45 -14.01
CA SER A 119 -2.08 10.83 -15.24
C SER A 119 -0.69 10.24 -15.03
N LEU A 120 -0.31 9.33 -15.94
CA LEU A 120 1.04 8.74 -15.94
C LEU A 120 2.11 9.80 -16.15
N ASP A 121 1.90 10.71 -17.10
CA ASP A 121 2.86 11.77 -17.41
C ASP A 121 3.06 12.70 -16.21
N HIS A 122 1.98 13.05 -15.51
CA HIS A 122 2.06 13.82 -14.27
C HIS A 122 2.87 13.08 -13.21
N ALA A 123 2.59 11.80 -12.99
CA ALA A 123 3.30 10.99 -12.01
C ALA A 123 4.79 10.84 -12.33
N VAL A 124 5.14 10.65 -13.61
CA VAL A 124 6.54 10.56 -14.05
C VAL A 124 7.25 11.90 -13.87
N THR A 125 6.59 13.01 -14.19
CA THR A 125 7.14 14.36 -13.96
C THR A 125 7.45 14.57 -12.48
N LEU A 126 6.48 14.31 -11.60
CA LEU A 126 6.68 14.40 -10.15
C LEU A 126 7.81 13.48 -9.67
N GLY A 127 7.91 12.27 -10.21
CA GLY A 127 8.98 11.31 -9.86
C GLY A 127 10.39 11.76 -10.29
N ASN A 128 10.48 12.56 -11.35
CA ASN A 128 11.74 13.09 -11.86
C ASN A 128 12.12 14.45 -11.24
N ASP A 129 11.14 15.27 -10.87
CA ASP A 129 11.35 16.58 -10.24
C ASP A 129 11.64 16.46 -8.75
N GLY A 130 11.49 15.29 -8.20
CA GLY A 130 11.83 15.02 -6.80
C GLY A 130 13.30 15.29 -6.54
N ASP A 131 13.63 16.33 -5.77
CA ASP A 131 14.95 16.50 -5.21
C ASP A 131 15.35 15.16 -4.55
N ALA A 132 16.48 14.61 -4.94
CA ALA A 132 16.97 13.32 -4.44
C ALA A 132 17.07 13.26 -2.91
N ARG A 133 16.85 14.35 -2.23
CA ARG A 133 16.85 14.50 -0.78
C ARG A 133 15.46 14.59 -0.15
N VAL A 134 14.41 14.77 -0.95
CA VAL A 134 13.03 14.83 -0.45
C VAL A 134 12.32 13.59 -0.93
N PRO A 135 12.15 12.58 -0.08
CA PRO A 135 11.40 11.40 -0.46
C PRO A 135 9.95 11.76 -0.77
N CYS A 136 9.47 11.36 -1.93
CA CYS A 136 8.13 11.60 -2.43
C CYS A 136 7.41 10.29 -2.73
N HIS A 137 6.11 10.29 -2.50
CA HIS A 137 5.23 9.18 -2.88
C HIS A 137 4.30 9.61 -3.99
N TYR A 138 4.20 8.81 -5.03
CA TYR A 138 3.31 9.08 -6.14
C TYR A 138 2.38 7.90 -6.37
N SER A 139 1.15 8.19 -6.76
CA SER A 139 0.18 7.15 -7.06
C SER A 139 -0.62 7.50 -8.32
N LEU A 140 -0.86 6.49 -9.13
CA LEU A 140 -1.65 6.57 -10.35
C LEU A 140 -2.96 5.83 -10.16
N HIS A 141 -4.04 6.43 -10.62
CA HIS A 141 -5.28 5.75 -10.93
C HIS A 141 -5.38 5.65 -12.45
N PRO A 142 -5.51 4.46 -13.05
CA PRO A 142 -5.78 4.38 -14.47
C PRO A 142 -7.12 5.07 -14.75
N SER A 143 -7.08 6.10 -15.60
CA SER A 143 -8.32 6.69 -16.11
C SER A 143 -9.06 5.61 -16.89
N THR A 144 -10.27 5.33 -16.50
CA THR A 144 -11.20 4.53 -17.30
C THR A 144 -11.48 5.30 -18.58
N ASN A 145 -10.87 4.88 -19.69
CA ASN A 145 -11.36 5.20 -21.01
C ASN A 145 -12.53 4.33 -21.34
#